data_ae936d478b4204b83a0a5158a76361d7
#
_entry.id   ae936d478b4204b83a0a5158a76361d7
#
_cell.length_a   1.000
_cell.length_b   1.000
_cell.length_c   1.000
_cell.angle_alpha   90.00
_cell.angle_beta   90.00
_cell.angle_gamma   90.00
#
_symmetry.space_group_name_H-M   'P 1'
#
loop_
_entity.id
_entity.type
_entity.pdbx_description
1 polymer ?
#
loop_
_entity_poly.entity_id
_entity_poly.type
_entity_poly.pdbx_seq_one_letter_code
_entity_poly.pdbx_strand_id
1 'polypeptide(L)'
;IVGDIGNTETKICLVNSNNIITKRVTLITKKINFSLLKRSLVSLNLKDVVIAKCLFCSVVPKSFNVIKSFFNKIYTIKCNELKKLKLNKLIKIKVNYKQIGSDRLANAISVINNKDNFIILDFGTATTFDVLIKNTYHGGVIAPGVQLSLDTLTDKATQIPKISLKKTNKVVGLNTISAVRAGFFWGYEGLIDNIINL
;
A
#
# COMPACT_ATOMS: atom_id res chain seq x y z
N ILE A 1 -12.07 -12.87 -0.35
CA ILE A 1 -10.91 -12.31 -1.06
C ILE A 1 -10.75 -10.86 -0.66
N VAL A 2 -9.53 -10.46 -0.37
CA VAL A 2 -9.16 -9.06 -0.20
C VAL A 2 -8.00 -8.70 -1.13
N GLY A 3 -7.90 -7.45 -1.54
CA GLY A 3 -6.81 -7.01 -2.40
C GLY A 3 -6.46 -5.54 -2.23
N ASP A 4 -5.18 -5.27 -2.50
CA ASP A 4 -4.62 -3.93 -2.56
C ASP A 4 -4.04 -3.69 -3.96
N ILE A 5 -4.50 -2.64 -4.62
CA ILE A 5 -4.08 -2.27 -5.97
C ILE A 5 -3.34 -0.94 -5.90
N GLY A 6 -2.04 -1.05 -5.66
CA GLY A 6 -1.11 0.07 -5.68
C GLY A 6 -0.61 0.41 -7.10
N ASN A 7 0.11 1.52 -7.23
CA ASN A 7 0.67 1.95 -8.52
C ASN A 7 1.70 0.97 -9.09
N THR A 8 2.50 0.35 -8.25
CA THR A 8 3.58 -0.58 -8.64
C THR A 8 3.13 -2.01 -8.57
N GLU A 9 2.57 -2.44 -7.45
CA GLU A 9 2.17 -3.81 -7.18
C GLU A 9 0.69 -3.91 -6.82
N THR A 10 0.10 -5.05 -7.18
CA THR A 10 -1.24 -5.48 -6.77
C THR A 10 -1.12 -6.76 -5.98
N LYS A 11 -1.62 -6.77 -4.76
CA LYS A 11 -1.67 -7.92 -3.88
C LYS A 11 -3.11 -8.45 -3.80
N ILE A 12 -3.30 -9.74 -4.04
CA ILE A 12 -4.60 -10.42 -3.94
C ILE A 12 -4.45 -11.56 -2.94
N CYS A 13 -5.24 -11.55 -1.89
CA CYS A 13 -5.15 -12.49 -0.79
C CYS A 13 -6.45 -13.26 -0.60
N LEU A 14 -6.31 -14.56 -0.30
CA LEU A 14 -7.39 -15.37 0.23
C LEU A 14 -7.35 -15.30 1.76
N VAL A 15 -8.47 -14.94 2.38
CA VAL A 15 -8.60 -14.78 3.82
C VAL A 15 -9.67 -15.78 4.31
N ASN A 16 -9.38 -16.52 5.36
CA ASN A 16 -10.33 -17.46 5.97
C ASN A 16 -11.33 -16.75 6.92
N SER A 17 -12.23 -17.51 7.53
CA SER A 17 -13.22 -17.02 8.49
C SER A 17 -12.63 -16.37 9.74
N ASN A 18 -11.39 -16.71 10.08
CA ASN A 18 -10.68 -16.16 11.24
C ASN A 18 -9.87 -14.91 10.88
N ASN A 19 -10.10 -14.29 9.71
CA ASN A 19 -9.38 -13.14 9.18
C ASN A 19 -7.87 -13.39 8.96
N ILE A 20 -7.44 -14.63 8.78
CA ILE A 20 -6.05 -14.99 8.51
C ILE A 20 -5.84 -15.10 6.99
N ILE A 21 -4.80 -14.45 6.49
CA ILE A 21 -4.37 -14.60 5.09
C ILE A 21 -3.78 -16.01 4.92
N THR A 22 -4.47 -16.84 4.14
CA THR A 22 -4.05 -18.23 3.86
C THR A 22 -3.20 -18.32 2.61
N LYS A 23 -3.46 -17.47 1.61
CA LYS A 23 -2.71 -17.42 0.36
C LYS A 23 -2.61 -15.99 -0.15
N ARG A 24 -1.51 -15.69 -0.86
CA ARG A 24 -1.26 -14.38 -1.46
C ARG A 24 -0.67 -14.53 -2.86
N VAL A 25 -1.10 -13.65 -3.75
CA VAL A 25 -0.51 -13.42 -5.07
C VAL A 25 -0.13 -11.96 -5.19
N THR A 26 1.09 -11.68 -5.67
CA THR A 26 1.57 -10.33 -5.96
C THR A 26 1.82 -10.20 -7.46
N LEU A 27 1.31 -9.15 -8.06
CA LEU A 27 1.38 -8.87 -9.50
C LEU A 27 1.90 -7.46 -9.74
N ILE A 28 2.62 -7.26 -10.82
CA ILE A 28 2.97 -5.92 -11.29
C ILE A 28 1.71 -5.26 -11.86
N THR A 29 1.26 -4.16 -11.24
CA THR A 29 -0.02 -3.52 -11.55
C THR A 29 -0.19 -3.16 -13.03
N LYS A 30 0.85 -2.60 -13.65
CA LYS A 30 0.85 -2.21 -15.08
C LYS A 30 0.67 -3.40 -16.04
N LYS A 31 0.98 -4.63 -15.61
CA LYS A 31 0.89 -5.85 -16.43
C LYS A 31 -0.45 -6.59 -16.28
N ILE A 32 -1.37 -6.11 -15.43
CA ILE A 32 -2.62 -6.80 -15.14
C ILE A 32 -3.51 -6.88 -16.39
N ASN A 33 -3.81 -8.12 -16.78
CA ASN A 33 -4.76 -8.49 -17.82
C ASN A 33 -5.39 -9.86 -17.49
N PHE A 34 -6.40 -10.29 -18.27
CA PHE A 34 -7.10 -11.55 -18.03
C PHE A 34 -6.20 -12.78 -18.05
N SER A 35 -5.25 -12.86 -18.99
CA SER A 35 -4.29 -13.98 -19.10
C SER A 35 -3.40 -14.08 -17.88
N LEU A 36 -2.84 -12.95 -17.42
CA LEU A 36 -2.00 -12.91 -16.23
C LEU A 36 -2.80 -13.32 -14.99
N LEU A 37 -4.01 -12.79 -14.80
CA LEU A 37 -4.89 -13.14 -13.69
C LEU A 37 -5.23 -14.63 -13.69
N LYS A 38 -5.64 -15.18 -14.86
CA LYS A 38 -5.96 -16.60 -14.99
C LYS A 38 -4.80 -17.49 -14.56
N ARG A 39 -3.58 -17.19 -15.01
CA ARG A 39 -2.38 -17.95 -14.68
C ARG A 39 -1.98 -17.80 -13.21
N SER A 40 -1.97 -16.58 -12.70
CA SER A 40 -1.44 -16.28 -11.37
C SER A 40 -2.40 -16.68 -10.24
N LEU A 41 -3.71 -16.60 -10.45
CA LEU A 41 -4.70 -16.95 -9.42
C LEU A 41 -4.94 -18.45 -9.29
N VAL A 42 -4.34 -19.29 -10.14
CA VAL A 42 -4.35 -20.76 -9.96
C VAL A 42 -3.80 -21.15 -8.59
N SER A 43 -2.76 -20.46 -8.11
CA SER A 43 -2.15 -20.71 -6.80
C SER A 43 -3.10 -20.47 -5.61
N LEU A 44 -4.13 -19.65 -5.78
CA LEU A 44 -5.17 -19.44 -4.76
C LEU A 44 -6.13 -20.63 -4.62
N ASN A 45 -6.19 -21.51 -5.63
CA ASN A 45 -7.06 -22.69 -5.68
C ASN A 45 -8.53 -22.36 -5.33
N LEU A 46 -9.14 -21.46 -6.12
CA LEU A 46 -10.47 -20.93 -5.84
C LEU A 46 -11.63 -21.85 -6.28
N LYS A 47 -11.34 -22.99 -6.93
CA LYS A 47 -12.37 -23.84 -7.52
C LYS A 47 -13.34 -24.42 -6.47
N ASP A 48 -12.80 -24.80 -5.30
CA ASP A 48 -13.55 -25.48 -4.25
C ASP A 48 -13.80 -24.57 -3.03
N VAL A 49 -13.63 -23.25 -3.22
CA VAL A 49 -13.74 -22.27 -2.13
C VAL A 49 -14.96 -21.38 -2.34
N VAL A 50 -15.89 -21.42 -1.39
CA VAL A 50 -17.01 -20.47 -1.36
C VAL A 50 -16.48 -19.08 -0.95
N ILE A 51 -16.54 -18.14 -1.87
CA ILE A 51 -16.10 -16.76 -1.64
C ILE A 51 -17.28 -15.92 -1.16
N ALA A 52 -17.37 -15.71 0.14
CA ALA A 52 -18.45 -14.93 0.74
C ALA A 52 -18.34 -13.42 0.40
N LYS A 53 -17.11 -12.86 0.36
CA LYS A 53 -16.87 -11.44 0.12
C LYS A 53 -15.62 -11.23 -0.72
N CYS A 54 -15.65 -10.18 -1.56
CA CYS A 54 -14.50 -9.74 -2.36
C CYS A 54 -14.38 -8.22 -2.27
N LEU A 55 -13.32 -7.75 -1.63
CA LEU A 55 -13.09 -6.33 -1.32
C LEU A 55 -11.67 -5.92 -1.72
N PHE A 56 -11.58 -4.79 -2.41
CA PHE A 56 -10.31 -4.20 -2.81
C PHE A 56 -10.20 -2.76 -2.34
N CYS A 57 -9.01 -2.34 -1.92
CA CYS A 57 -8.60 -0.95 -1.99
C CYS A 57 -7.83 -0.72 -3.29
N SER A 58 -8.04 0.43 -3.95
CA SER A 58 -7.42 0.69 -5.23
C SER A 58 -7.12 2.17 -5.45
N VAL A 59 -5.88 2.46 -5.82
CA VAL A 59 -5.45 3.76 -6.35
C VAL A 59 -5.31 3.73 -7.88
N VAL A 60 -5.57 2.58 -8.52
CA VAL A 60 -5.50 2.39 -9.99
C VAL A 60 -6.84 1.84 -10.52
N PRO A 61 -7.84 2.72 -10.79
CA PRO A 61 -9.20 2.30 -11.20
C PRO A 61 -9.23 1.39 -12.44
N LYS A 62 -8.31 1.62 -13.39
CA LYS A 62 -8.22 0.81 -14.61
C LYS A 62 -7.91 -0.67 -14.29
N SER A 63 -6.92 -0.91 -13.44
CA SER A 63 -6.55 -2.27 -13.02
C SER A 63 -7.63 -2.91 -12.16
N PHE A 64 -8.30 -2.14 -11.27
CA PHE A 64 -9.45 -2.63 -10.52
C PHE A 64 -10.58 -3.10 -11.45
N ASN A 65 -10.92 -2.36 -12.51
CA ASN A 65 -11.97 -2.74 -13.45
C ASN A 65 -11.64 -4.05 -14.16
N VAL A 66 -10.37 -4.28 -14.54
CA VAL A 66 -9.94 -5.56 -15.14
C VAL A 66 -10.12 -6.71 -14.14
N ILE A 67 -9.66 -6.54 -12.90
CA ILE A 67 -9.79 -7.54 -11.83
C ILE A 67 -11.27 -7.83 -11.53
N LYS A 68 -12.07 -6.79 -11.37
CA LYS A 68 -13.52 -6.92 -11.14
C LYS A 68 -14.21 -7.71 -12.24
N SER A 69 -13.90 -7.39 -13.51
CA SER A 69 -14.46 -8.10 -14.67
C SER A 69 -14.00 -9.55 -14.72
N PHE A 70 -12.75 -9.82 -14.39
CA PHE A 70 -12.19 -11.17 -14.31
C PHE A 70 -12.93 -12.03 -13.27
N PHE A 71 -13.03 -11.56 -12.02
CA PHE A 71 -13.70 -12.29 -10.95
C PHE A 71 -15.18 -12.52 -11.26
N ASN A 72 -15.86 -11.52 -11.84
CA ASN A 72 -17.25 -11.66 -12.21
C ASN A 72 -17.44 -12.71 -13.33
N LYS A 73 -16.61 -12.67 -14.38
CA LYS A 73 -16.75 -13.57 -15.55
C LYS A 73 -16.34 -15.02 -15.25
N ILE A 74 -15.28 -15.22 -14.47
CA ILE A 74 -14.70 -16.56 -14.26
C ILE A 74 -15.28 -17.24 -13.01
N TYR A 75 -15.60 -16.50 -11.98
CA TYR A 75 -16.01 -17.05 -10.68
C TYR A 75 -17.41 -16.59 -10.24
N THR A 76 -18.09 -15.73 -11.01
CA THR A 76 -19.38 -15.12 -10.65
C THR A 76 -19.31 -14.34 -9.31
N ILE A 77 -18.14 -13.80 -8.98
CA ILE A 77 -17.88 -13.07 -7.74
C ILE A 77 -17.99 -11.57 -7.97
N LYS A 78 -18.83 -10.90 -7.18
CA LYS A 78 -18.95 -9.43 -7.20
C LYS A 78 -17.84 -8.81 -6.35
N CYS A 79 -16.90 -8.11 -6.98
CA CYS A 79 -15.87 -7.34 -6.30
C CYS A 79 -16.35 -5.93 -5.96
N ASN A 80 -16.12 -5.51 -4.72
CA ASN A 80 -16.39 -4.16 -4.26
C ASN A 80 -15.07 -3.39 -4.07
N GLU A 81 -15.13 -2.08 -4.28
CA GLU A 81 -14.04 -1.16 -3.96
C GLU A 81 -14.37 -0.46 -2.64
N LEU A 82 -13.36 -0.35 -1.75
CA LEU A 82 -13.54 0.12 -0.37
C LEU A 82 -14.25 1.48 -0.30
N LYS A 83 -13.83 2.47 -1.11
CA LYS A 83 -14.42 3.81 -1.12
C LYS A 83 -15.87 3.86 -1.62
N LYS A 84 -16.36 2.78 -2.25
CA LYS A 84 -17.77 2.67 -2.68
C LYS A 84 -18.68 2.13 -1.59
N LEU A 85 -18.12 1.72 -0.46
CA LEU A 85 -18.88 1.29 0.71
C LEU A 85 -19.32 2.49 1.55
N LYS A 86 -20.36 2.31 2.34
CA LYS A 86 -20.84 3.31 3.30
C LYS A 86 -19.95 3.31 4.55
N LEU A 87 -18.83 4.04 4.51
CA LEU A 87 -17.83 4.08 5.57
C LEU A 87 -18.16 5.05 6.72
N ASN A 88 -19.14 5.91 6.57
CA ASN A 88 -19.52 6.94 7.54
C ASN A 88 -19.92 6.41 8.93
N LYS A 89 -20.30 5.12 9.02
CA LYS A 89 -20.55 4.44 10.30
C LYS A 89 -19.28 3.97 11.01
N LEU A 90 -18.17 3.86 10.29
CA LEU A 90 -16.90 3.36 10.80
C LEU A 90 -15.91 4.50 11.09
N ILE A 91 -15.83 5.46 10.18
CA ILE A 91 -14.83 6.53 10.23
C ILE A 91 -15.45 7.87 9.84
N LYS A 92 -15.12 8.90 10.60
CA LYS A 92 -15.39 10.30 10.22
C LYS A 92 -14.21 10.81 9.41
N ILE A 93 -14.46 11.63 8.37
CA ILE A 93 -13.43 12.14 7.48
C ILE A 93 -13.52 13.65 7.40
N LYS A 94 -12.45 14.34 7.81
CA LYS A 94 -12.36 15.81 7.84
C LYS A 94 -11.77 16.43 6.57
N VAL A 95 -11.25 15.63 5.67
CA VAL A 95 -10.63 16.09 4.43
C VAL A 95 -11.46 15.70 3.21
N ASN A 96 -11.07 16.17 2.02
CA ASN A 96 -11.80 15.84 0.81
C ASN A 96 -11.75 14.32 0.52
N TYR A 97 -12.86 13.63 0.74
CA TYR A 97 -12.99 12.18 0.53
C TYR A 97 -12.55 11.70 -0.84
N LYS A 98 -12.78 12.50 -1.90
CA LYS A 98 -12.42 12.12 -3.26
C LYS A 98 -10.91 12.02 -3.47
N GLN A 99 -10.13 12.79 -2.71
CA GLN A 99 -8.68 12.88 -2.83
C GLN A 99 -7.91 11.88 -1.96
N ILE A 100 -8.56 11.24 -0.98
CA ILE A 100 -7.89 10.24 -0.14
C ILE A 100 -7.69 8.95 -0.96
N GLY A 101 -6.51 8.35 -0.90
CA GLY A 101 -6.25 7.00 -1.41
C GLY A 101 -7.10 5.95 -0.67
N SER A 102 -7.56 4.93 -1.39
CA SER A 102 -8.34 3.83 -0.81
C SER A 102 -7.50 3.01 0.19
N ASP A 103 -6.22 2.86 -0.08
CA ASP A 103 -5.18 2.25 0.76
C ASP A 103 -5.06 2.97 2.12
N ARG A 104 -4.93 4.29 2.10
CA ARG A 104 -4.85 5.12 3.31
C ARG A 104 -6.10 5.00 4.17
N LEU A 105 -7.29 4.95 3.54
CA LEU A 105 -8.54 4.69 4.27
C LEU A 105 -8.59 3.29 4.85
N ALA A 106 -8.10 2.27 4.14
CA ALA A 106 -8.03 0.91 4.65
C ALA A 106 -7.12 0.84 5.88
N ASN A 107 -5.94 1.46 5.82
CA ASN A 107 -5.01 1.56 6.94
C ASN A 107 -5.65 2.26 8.15
N ALA A 108 -6.30 3.40 7.94
CA ALA A 108 -6.98 4.14 9.02
C ALA A 108 -8.10 3.30 9.67
N ILE A 109 -8.94 2.63 8.87
CA ILE A 109 -10.04 1.80 9.39
C ILE A 109 -9.50 0.60 10.19
N SER A 110 -8.35 0.04 9.82
CA SER A 110 -7.79 -1.15 10.46
C SER A 110 -7.38 -0.94 11.92
N VAL A 111 -7.09 0.30 12.33
CA VAL A 111 -6.61 0.64 13.68
C VAL A 111 -7.67 1.33 14.56
N ILE A 112 -8.86 1.61 14.03
CA ILE A 112 -9.93 2.28 14.79
C ILE A 112 -10.33 1.45 16.01
N ASN A 113 -10.25 2.08 17.19
CA ASN A 113 -10.74 1.51 18.44
C ASN A 113 -11.57 2.49 19.29
N ASN A 114 -11.84 3.69 18.76
CA ASN A 114 -12.58 4.80 19.41
C ASN A 114 -11.95 5.38 20.70
N LYS A 115 -10.75 4.92 21.10
CA LYS A 115 -10.07 5.35 22.32
C LYS A 115 -8.80 6.11 22.01
N ASP A 116 -7.95 5.50 21.20
CA ASP A 116 -6.58 5.97 20.96
C ASP A 116 -6.49 6.85 19.71
N ASN A 117 -5.41 7.60 19.64
CA ASN A 117 -5.01 8.37 18.47
C ASN A 117 -3.84 7.64 17.79
N PHE A 118 -3.77 7.73 16.47
CA PHE A 118 -2.75 7.03 15.69
C PHE A 118 -2.12 7.96 14.66
N ILE A 119 -0.82 7.84 14.49
CA ILE A 119 -0.11 8.22 13.26
C ILE A 119 0.25 6.92 12.58
N ILE A 120 -0.27 6.71 11.38
CA ILE A 120 -0.12 5.48 10.62
C ILE A 120 0.93 5.74 9.53
N LEU A 121 2.03 5.00 9.58
CA LEU A 121 3.09 5.08 8.59
C LEU A 121 2.93 3.94 7.60
N ASP A 122 2.97 4.28 6.32
CA ASP A 122 2.99 3.30 5.22
C ASP A 122 4.18 3.58 4.31
N PHE A 123 5.03 2.55 4.15
CA PHE A 123 6.25 2.61 3.35
C PHE A 123 6.04 1.87 2.02
N GLY A 124 5.68 2.62 1.00
CA GLY A 124 5.46 2.12 -0.34
C GLY A 124 6.19 2.95 -1.40
N THR A 125 5.55 3.14 -2.56
CA THR A 125 6.01 4.08 -3.60
C THR A 125 6.10 5.51 -3.06
N ALA A 126 5.21 5.87 -2.15
CA ALA A 126 5.31 7.04 -1.28
C ALA A 126 5.46 6.57 0.18
N THR A 127 6.03 7.42 1.03
CA THR A 127 5.95 7.28 2.48
C THR A 127 4.81 8.17 2.96
N THR A 128 3.77 7.57 3.53
CA THR A 128 2.61 8.33 4.01
C THR A 128 2.51 8.30 5.53
N PHE A 129 2.03 9.40 6.10
CA PHE A 129 1.71 9.54 7.51
C PHE A 129 0.24 9.94 7.59
N ASP A 130 -0.59 9.07 8.12
CA ASP A 130 -2.01 9.29 8.26
C ASP A 130 -2.38 9.55 9.71
N VAL A 131 -3.07 10.66 9.98
CA VAL A 131 -3.47 11.05 11.35
C VAL A 131 -4.91 10.65 11.60
N LEU A 132 -5.08 9.77 12.58
CA LEU A 132 -6.37 9.32 13.08
C LEU A 132 -6.52 9.72 14.55
N ILE A 133 -7.52 10.54 14.87
CA ILE A 133 -7.86 10.90 16.24
C ILE A 133 -9.17 10.20 16.58
N LYS A 134 -9.11 9.23 17.48
CA LYS A 134 -10.20 8.29 17.78
C LYS A 134 -10.71 7.63 16.50
N ASN A 135 -11.91 7.96 16.03
CA ASN A 135 -12.51 7.46 14.79
C ASN A 135 -12.57 8.52 13.68
N THR A 136 -11.75 9.57 13.77
CA THR A 136 -11.77 10.68 12.81
C THR A 136 -10.46 10.77 12.07
N TYR A 137 -10.51 10.62 10.74
CA TYR A 137 -9.37 10.81 9.84
C TYR A 137 -9.16 12.30 9.59
N HIS A 138 -8.01 12.82 10.00
CA HIS A 138 -7.66 14.24 9.92
C HIS A 138 -6.84 14.59 8.67
N GLY A 139 -6.40 13.61 7.90
CA GLY A 139 -5.48 13.80 6.79
C GLY A 139 -4.09 13.26 7.12
N GLY A 140 -3.06 13.82 6.51
CA GLY A 140 -1.70 13.36 6.76
C GLY A 140 -0.68 13.98 5.83
N VAL A 141 0.55 13.46 5.89
CA VAL A 141 1.69 13.90 5.08
C VAL A 141 2.01 12.83 4.04
N ILE A 142 2.49 13.23 2.88
CA ILE A 142 2.98 12.35 1.82
C ILE A 142 4.40 12.80 1.46
N ALA A 143 5.36 11.93 1.66
CA ALA A 143 6.75 12.09 1.25
C ALA A 143 7.10 11.06 0.15
N PRO A 144 8.17 11.26 -0.61
CA PRO A 144 8.66 10.24 -1.54
C PRO A 144 8.97 8.94 -0.80
N GLY A 145 8.73 7.79 -1.43
CA GLY A 145 9.13 6.50 -0.89
C GLY A 145 10.65 6.32 -0.90
N VAL A 146 11.20 5.61 0.07
CA VAL A 146 12.65 5.41 0.23
C VAL A 146 13.26 4.81 -1.03
N GLN A 147 12.68 3.71 -1.55
CA GLN A 147 13.20 3.04 -2.75
C GLN A 147 13.04 3.92 -4.00
N LEU A 148 11.91 4.61 -4.15
CA LEU A 148 11.69 5.53 -5.26
C LEU A 148 12.72 6.66 -5.29
N SER A 149 13.04 7.23 -4.12
CA SER A 149 14.04 8.28 -3.99
C SER A 149 15.44 7.78 -4.34
N LEU A 150 15.78 6.57 -3.89
CA LEU A 150 17.07 5.95 -4.20
C LEU A 150 17.20 5.64 -5.69
N ASP A 151 16.18 5.03 -6.30
CA ASP A 151 16.17 4.70 -7.72
C ASP A 151 16.30 6.00 -8.55
N THR A 152 15.55 7.03 -8.18
CA THR A 152 15.64 8.34 -8.86
C THR A 152 17.04 8.97 -8.75
N LEU A 153 17.66 8.89 -7.57
CA LEU A 153 19.02 9.39 -7.37
C LEU A 153 20.02 8.62 -8.24
N THR A 154 19.97 7.29 -8.23
CA THR A 154 20.90 6.45 -9.00
C THR A 154 20.68 6.53 -10.52
N ASP A 155 19.42 6.77 -10.96
CA ASP A 155 19.10 6.92 -12.38
C ASP A 155 19.49 8.32 -12.93
N LYS A 156 19.52 9.34 -12.09
CA LYS A 156 19.84 10.72 -12.50
C LYS A 156 21.31 11.12 -12.29
N ALA A 157 21.97 10.53 -11.32
CA ALA A 157 23.36 10.83 -10.99
C ALA A 157 24.30 9.78 -11.58
N THR A 158 24.89 10.07 -12.73
CA THR A 158 25.70 9.12 -13.51
C THR A 158 26.88 8.49 -12.76
N GLN A 159 27.39 9.15 -11.72
CA GLN A 159 28.50 8.65 -10.91
C GLN A 159 28.07 7.83 -9.69
N ILE A 160 26.76 7.72 -9.43
CA ILE A 160 26.23 6.94 -8.32
C ILE A 160 25.81 5.56 -8.85
N PRO A 161 26.46 4.48 -8.43
CA PRO A 161 26.09 3.14 -8.87
C PRO A 161 24.74 2.72 -8.26
N LYS A 162 24.13 1.67 -8.80
CA LYS A 162 22.96 1.05 -8.16
C LYS A 162 23.33 0.53 -6.77
N ILE A 163 22.61 0.96 -5.75
CA ILE A 163 22.90 0.73 -4.35
C ILE A 163 21.71 0.04 -3.69
N SER A 164 21.99 -1.00 -2.91
CA SER A 164 21.00 -1.56 -1.97
C SER A 164 21.12 -0.84 -0.62
N LEU A 165 19.99 -0.46 -0.04
CA LEU A 165 19.97 0.13 1.29
C LEU A 165 20.34 -0.92 2.33
N LYS A 166 21.19 -0.52 3.29
CA LYS A 166 21.58 -1.31 4.45
C LYS A 166 21.67 -0.38 5.65
N LYS A 167 21.36 -0.91 6.82
CA LYS A 167 21.57 -0.17 8.09
C LYS A 167 23.04 0.27 8.20
N THR A 168 23.24 1.48 8.68
CA THR A 168 24.56 2.04 8.97
C THR A 168 24.55 2.73 10.32
N ASN A 169 25.65 2.57 11.07
CA ASN A 169 25.84 3.26 12.34
C ASN A 169 26.75 4.52 12.18
N LYS A 170 27.25 4.77 10.97
CA LYS A 170 28.10 5.93 10.66
C LYS A 170 27.29 6.98 9.93
N VAL A 171 27.31 8.21 10.42
CA VAL A 171 26.67 9.37 9.78
C VAL A 171 27.46 9.82 8.56
N VAL A 172 28.79 9.81 8.65
CA VAL A 172 29.68 10.22 7.56
C VAL A 172 30.17 8.98 6.81
N GLY A 173 29.81 8.88 5.53
CA GLY A 173 30.32 7.85 4.62
C GLY A 173 31.69 8.19 4.07
N LEU A 174 32.57 7.20 3.94
CA LEU A 174 33.95 7.37 3.42
C LEU A 174 34.10 7.14 1.93
N ASN A 175 33.02 6.73 1.26
CA ASN A 175 32.92 6.56 -0.18
C ASN A 175 31.48 6.80 -0.64
N THR A 176 31.25 6.93 -1.94
CA THR A 176 29.91 7.23 -2.52
C THR A 176 28.83 6.28 -2.01
N ILE A 177 29.09 4.97 -1.96
CA ILE A 177 28.10 3.98 -1.55
C ILE A 177 27.72 4.17 -0.07
N SER A 178 28.72 4.32 0.81
CA SER A 178 28.49 4.52 2.23
C SER A 178 27.86 5.89 2.54
N ALA A 179 28.22 6.92 1.78
CA ALA A 179 27.64 8.25 1.91
C ALA A 179 26.15 8.26 1.52
N VAL A 180 25.78 7.63 0.39
CA VAL A 180 24.37 7.48 -0.01
C VAL A 180 23.58 6.66 1.03
N ARG A 181 24.12 5.54 1.50
CA ARG A 181 23.46 4.76 2.55
C ARG A 181 23.23 5.56 3.83
N ALA A 182 24.22 6.32 4.27
CA ALA A 182 24.10 7.17 5.44
C ALA A 182 23.05 8.27 5.25
N GLY A 183 23.05 8.96 4.11
CA GLY A 183 22.07 9.98 3.78
C GLY A 183 20.64 9.45 3.76
N PHE A 184 20.42 8.27 3.16
CA PHE A 184 19.10 7.64 3.17
C PHE A 184 18.67 7.16 4.56
N PHE A 185 19.57 6.50 5.31
CA PHE A 185 19.24 5.97 6.62
C PHE A 185 18.90 7.09 7.61
N TRP A 186 19.83 8.00 7.83
CA TRP A 186 19.67 9.11 8.79
C TRP A 186 18.69 10.18 8.30
N GLY A 187 18.64 10.41 6.98
CA GLY A 187 17.71 11.38 6.40
C GLY A 187 16.24 10.93 6.56
N TYR A 188 15.93 9.65 6.32
CA TYR A 188 14.56 9.14 6.52
C TYR A 188 14.21 8.96 8.00
N GLU A 189 15.17 8.60 8.86
CA GLU A 189 14.98 8.60 10.31
C GLU A 189 14.58 9.99 10.79
N GLY A 190 15.38 11.02 10.45
CA GLY A 190 15.08 12.40 10.83
C GLY A 190 13.77 12.92 10.23
N LEU A 191 13.42 12.54 8.99
CA LEU A 191 12.13 12.89 8.38
C LEU A 191 10.96 12.31 9.19
N ILE A 192 11.07 11.04 9.58
CA ILE A 192 10.03 10.35 10.36
C ILE A 192 9.87 10.98 11.72
N ASP A 193 10.97 11.12 12.45
CA ASP A 193 10.97 11.65 13.81
C ASP A 193 10.46 13.09 13.83
N ASN A 194 10.91 13.93 12.89
CA ASN A 194 10.45 15.31 12.82
C ASN A 194 8.94 15.41 12.55
N ILE A 195 8.40 14.61 11.61
CA ILE A 195 6.95 14.64 11.29
C ILE A 195 6.11 14.12 12.46
N ILE A 196 6.62 13.12 13.21
CA ILE A 196 5.88 12.56 14.36
C ILE A 196 5.87 13.53 15.54
N ASN A 197 6.92 14.32 15.71
CA ASN A 197 7.08 15.24 16.84
C ASN A 197 6.43 16.63 16.61
N LEU A 198 5.96 16.93 15.41
CA LEU A 198 5.20 18.15 15.07
C LEU A 198 3.71 18.00 15.30
#